data_fa53f9fdcdfd0d6e949c627f8692e561
#
_entry.id   fa53f9fdcdfd0d6e949c627f8692e561
#
_cell.length_a   1.000
_cell.length_b   1.000
_cell.length_c   1.000
_cell.angle_alpha   90.00
_cell.angle_beta   90.00
_cell.angle_gamma   90.00
#
_symmetry.space_group_name_H-M   'P 1'
#
loop_
_entity.id
_entity.type
_entity.pdbx_description
1 polymer ?
#
loop_
_entity_poly.entity_id
_entity_poly.type
_entity_poly.pdbx_seq_one_letter_code
_entity_poly.pdbx_strand_id
1 'polypeptide(L)'
;MAHARDKFSFNPRKSKRGAIVWTWIRIGLLPILLTGALCSPLAIDVIREAATVMAEPAIGVAEAAESNAKRQGYVWSATLSDSDIRLRGFVPSEEVRGTVLGMVKANFPNLEVEDRMRAAAGAPAVDQWLGAVSFGLQQLSHLKHGSVRLLNVGLRIEGEADDAQDFAELQKSLGGALPTGLSIIGNDVRPAKVEPFVFVASLSPDTLALAGSVPNERMRKRLRDLSRQLFERPTLDDRLELASGAPKNWNDAVIALLKALSRLESGKISLTGLAVSIEGVAPDKGTAADISSQLRHDLPSMFSPSEKISWKEANLIH
;
A
#
# COMPACT_ATOMS: atom_id res chain seq x y z
N MET A 1 28.56 -30.78 -30.05
CA MET A 1 28.87 -31.64 -28.89
C MET A 1 28.63 -30.85 -27.59
N ALA A 2 27.82 -31.46 -26.75
CA ALA A 2 27.59 -31.21 -25.31
C ALA A 2 27.02 -29.87 -24.83
N HIS A 3 25.74 -29.91 -24.62
CA HIS A 3 24.95 -29.04 -23.72
C HIS A 3 25.35 -29.26 -22.25
N ALA A 4 25.57 -28.22 -21.49
CA ALA A 4 25.52 -28.22 -20.04
C ALA A 4 24.31 -27.43 -19.57
N ARG A 5 23.30 -28.14 -19.05
CA ARG A 5 22.16 -27.58 -18.32
C ARG A 5 22.50 -27.53 -16.83
N ASP A 6 22.69 -26.38 -16.27
CA ASP A 6 22.76 -26.22 -14.81
C ASP A 6 21.35 -26.18 -14.22
N LYS A 7 21.07 -27.19 -13.40
CA LYS A 7 19.86 -27.32 -12.60
C LYS A 7 20.06 -26.56 -11.29
N PHE A 8 19.39 -25.44 -11.11
CA PHE A 8 19.25 -24.82 -9.79
C PHE A 8 18.28 -25.65 -8.94
N SER A 9 18.82 -26.29 -7.90
CA SER A 9 18.09 -27.05 -6.88
C SER A 9 17.66 -26.10 -5.77
N PHE A 10 16.35 -25.90 -5.61
CA PHE A 10 15.74 -25.17 -4.51
C PHE A 10 15.61 -26.08 -3.29
N ASN A 11 16.26 -25.74 -2.17
CA ASN A 11 16.22 -26.47 -0.93
C ASN A 11 15.35 -25.74 0.11
N PRO A 12 14.17 -26.24 0.47
CA PRO A 12 13.30 -25.59 1.47
C PRO A 12 13.79 -25.91 2.89
N ARG A 13 14.21 -24.90 3.63
CA ARG A 13 14.54 -25.03 5.06
C ARG A 13 13.28 -25.33 5.87
N LYS A 14 13.28 -26.49 6.52
CA LYS A 14 12.25 -26.91 7.50
C LYS A 14 12.35 -26.04 8.76
N SER A 15 11.31 -25.25 9.03
CA SER A 15 11.11 -24.58 10.31
C SER A 15 10.54 -25.59 11.33
N LYS A 16 11.23 -25.74 12.46
CA LYS A 16 10.81 -26.58 13.58
C LYS A 16 9.71 -25.85 14.37
N ARG A 17 8.49 -26.38 14.33
CA ARG A 17 7.38 -25.94 15.20
C ARG A 17 7.59 -26.56 16.59
N GLY A 18 7.76 -25.71 17.62
CA GLY A 18 7.71 -26.10 19.01
C GLY A 18 6.27 -26.40 19.43
N ALA A 19 6.04 -27.62 19.95
CA ALA A 19 4.76 -28.06 20.51
C ALA A 19 4.58 -27.42 21.89
N ILE A 20 3.53 -26.62 22.06
CA ILE A 20 3.08 -26.15 23.37
C ILE A 20 2.06 -27.14 23.88
N VAL A 21 2.42 -27.83 24.98
CA VAL A 21 1.59 -28.79 25.69
C VAL A 21 0.54 -28.02 26.51
N TRP A 22 -0.74 -28.20 26.20
CA TRP A 22 -1.86 -27.70 27.01
C TRP A 22 -2.19 -28.68 28.12
N THR A 23 -1.93 -28.28 29.36
CA THR A 23 -2.30 -29.02 30.58
C THR A 23 -3.78 -28.75 30.89
N TRP A 24 -4.60 -29.79 30.84
CA TRP A 24 -6.02 -29.76 31.22
C TRP A 24 -6.15 -29.70 32.74
N ILE A 25 -6.68 -28.61 33.27
CA ILE A 25 -7.11 -28.53 34.67
C ILE A 25 -8.53 -29.10 34.74
N ARG A 26 -8.65 -30.27 35.33
CA ARG A 26 -9.93 -30.87 35.73
C ARG A 26 -10.47 -30.16 36.96
N ILE A 27 -11.58 -29.42 36.83
CA ILE A 27 -12.37 -28.93 37.95
C ILE A 27 -13.44 -30.01 38.24
N GLY A 28 -13.35 -30.52 39.46
CA GLY A 28 -14.20 -31.61 39.94
C GLY A 28 -15.65 -31.18 40.16
N LEU A 29 -16.57 -32.00 39.70
CA LEU A 29 -18.00 -31.98 40.04
C LEU A 29 -18.21 -32.47 41.48
N LEU A 30 -18.74 -31.61 42.32
CA LEU A 30 -19.30 -31.99 43.64
C LEU A 30 -20.80 -32.26 43.44
N PRO A 31 -21.34 -33.40 43.89
CA PRO A 31 -22.77 -33.68 43.87
C PRO A 31 -23.47 -32.99 45.05
N ILE A 32 -24.41 -32.08 44.75
CA ILE A 32 -25.32 -31.54 45.75
C ILE A 32 -26.46 -32.51 45.95
N LEU A 33 -26.54 -33.10 47.18
CA LEU A 33 -27.60 -33.92 47.65
C LEU A 33 -28.92 -33.11 47.76
N LEU A 34 -29.95 -33.57 47.04
CA LEU A 34 -31.33 -33.11 47.20
C LEU A 34 -31.93 -33.61 48.51
N THR A 35 -32.13 -32.74 49.47
CA THR A 35 -33.06 -32.95 50.58
C THR A 35 -34.32 -32.14 50.30
N GLY A 36 -35.44 -32.85 50.22
CA GLY A 36 -36.72 -32.27 49.96
C GLY A 36 -37.22 -31.40 51.09
N ALA A 37 -37.78 -30.25 50.78
CA ALA A 37 -38.63 -29.45 51.65
C ALA A 37 -39.74 -28.77 50.86
N LEU A 38 -40.95 -29.25 51.11
CA LEU A 38 -42.25 -28.61 51.14
C LEU A 38 -42.50 -27.38 50.20
N CYS A 39 -43.38 -27.64 49.28
CA CYS A 39 -44.05 -26.70 48.39
C CYS A 39 -44.83 -25.67 49.20
N SER A 40 -44.46 -24.38 49.09
CA SER A 40 -45.29 -23.27 49.55
C SER A 40 -45.67 -22.43 48.33
N PRO A 41 -46.92 -22.00 48.11
CA PRO A 41 -47.40 -21.33 46.91
C PRO A 41 -46.84 -19.91 46.70
N LEU A 42 -46.07 -19.40 47.62
CA LEU A 42 -45.46 -18.06 47.53
C LEU A 42 -44.14 -18.03 46.74
N ALA A 43 -43.60 -19.22 46.34
CA ALA A 43 -42.34 -19.30 45.58
C ALA A 43 -42.51 -19.17 44.06
N ILE A 44 -43.74 -19.19 43.54
CA ILE A 44 -44.00 -19.13 42.10
C ILE A 44 -43.98 -17.71 41.57
N ASP A 45 -44.35 -16.71 42.37
CA ASP A 45 -44.37 -15.31 41.94
C ASP A 45 -42.93 -14.71 41.86
N VAL A 46 -42.00 -15.12 42.70
CA VAL A 46 -40.60 -14.64 42.66
C VAL A 46 -39.84 -15.17 41.43
N ILE A 47 -40.18 -16.38 40.94
CA ILE A 47 -39.56 -16.93 39.73
C ILE A 47 -40.10 -16.26 38.47
N ARG A 48 -41.34 -15.76 38.50
CA ARG A 48 -41.96 -15.09 37.38
C ARG A 48 -41.42 -13.65 37.19
N GLU A 49 -41.07 -12.96 38.26
CA GLU A 49 -40.42 -11.64 38.20
C GLU A 49 -38.95 -11.72 37.79
N ALA A 50 -38.23 -12.77 38.17
CA ALA A 50 -36.85 -12.99 37.76
C ALA A 50 -36.69 -13.35 36.27
N ALA A 51 -37.69 -13.99 35.64
CA ALA A 51 -37.67 -14.34 34.22
C ALA A 51 -37.99 -13.11 33.32
N THR A 52 -38.65 -12.07 33.82
CA THR A 52 -38.97 -10.86 33.04
C THR A 52 -37.80 -9.85 32.99
N VAL A 53 -36.86 -9.91 33.97
CA VAL A 53 -35.69 -9.03 33.99
C VAL A 53 -34.51 -9.46 33.09
N MET A 54 -34.51 -10.72 32.61
CA MET A 54 -33.44 -11.25 31.75
C MET A 54 -33.68 -11.05 30.25
N ALA A 55 -34.82 -10.48 29.83
CA ALA A 55 -35.16 -10.34 28.40
C ALA A 55 -34.91 -8.94 27.80
N GLU A 56 -34.42 -7.97 28.57
CA GLU A 56 -34.32 -6.58 28.11
C GLU A 56 -32.95 -6.04 27.62
N PRO A 57 -31.80 -6.75 27.59
CA PRO A 57 -30.61 -6.12 27.08
C PRO A 57 -30.47 -6.17 25.54
N ALA A 58 -31.27 -7.02 24.83
CA ALA A 58 -31.11 -7.17 23.38
C ALA A 58 -31.78 -6.05 22.57
N ILE A 59 -32.92 -5.49 23.06
CA ILE A 59 -33.66 -4.46 22.35
C ILE A 59 -32.95 -3.11 22.45
N GLY A 60 -32.41 -2.74 23.60
CA GLY A 60 -31.69 -1.48 23.80
C GLY A 60 -30.39 -1.36 23.02
N VAL A 61 -29.69 -2.47 22.74
CA VAL A 61 -28.45 -2.47 21.95
C VAL A 61 -28.73 -2.31 20.48
N ALA A 62 -29.81 -2.90 19.95
CA ALA A 62 -30.24 -2.74 18.56
C ALA A 62 -30.71 -1.30 18.29
N GLU A 63 -31.52 -0.73 19.18
CA GLU A 63 -32.06 0.64 19.06
C GLU A 63 -30.95 1.70 19.21
N ALA A 64 -29.94 1.47 20.06
CA ALA A 64 -28.78 2.34 20.18
C ALA A 64 -27.88 2.25 18.92
N ALA A 65 -27.74 1.09 18.29
CA ALA A 65 -27.02 0.90 17.05
C ALA A 65 -27.72 1.61 15.87
N GLU A 66 -29.05 1.51 15.77
CA GLU A 66 -29.85 2.21 14.76
C GLU A 66 -29.80 3.75 14.92
N SER A 67 -29.87 4.24 16.16
CA SER A 67 -29.77 5.69 16.42
C SER A 67 -28.37 6.23 16.08
N ASN A 68 -27.33 5.44 16.26
CA ASN A 68 -25.96 5.82 15.96
C ASN A 68 -25.68 5.81 14.43
N ALA A 69 -26.22 4.82 13.72
CA ALA A 69 -26.15 4.76 12.25
C ALA A 69 -26.86 5.94 11.57
N LYS A 70 -28.01 6.40 12.13
CA LYS A 70 -28.73 7.59 11.65
C LYS A 70 -28.02 8.91 11.91
N ARG A 71 -27.27 9.04 13.00
CA ARG A 71 -26.55 10.28 13.37
C ARG A 71 -25.18 10.41 12.71
N GLN A 72 -24.49 9.31 12.46
CA GLN A 72 -23.10 9.30 11.94
C GLN A 72 -23.00 8.82 10.49
N GLY A 73 -24.12 8.49 9.84
CA GLY A 73 -24.17 7.80 8.55
C GLY A 73 -23.86 6.30 8.69
N TYR A 74 -24.15 5.57 7.63
CA TYR A 74 -23.94 4.10 7.58
C TYR A 74 -22.47 3.81 7.29
N VAL A 75 -21.72 3.43 8.33
CA VAL A 75 -20.26 3.26 8.25
C VAL A 75 -19.91 1.78 8.21
N TRP A 76 -19.04 1.43 7.27
CA TRP A 76 -18.37 0.14 7.18
C TRP A 76 -16.89 0.36 6.87
N SER A 77 -16.02 -0.55 7.32
CA SER A 77 -14.59 -0.50 7.03
C SER A 77 -13.94 -1.88 7.03
N ALA A 78 -12.92 -2.04 6.19
CA ALA A 78 -11.98 -3.15 6.20
C ALA A 78 -10.56 -2.60 6.34
N THR A 79 -9.78 -3.19 7.23
CA THR A 79 -8.37 -2.83 7.47
C THR A 79 -7.52 -4.05 7.21
N LEU A 80 -6.54 -3.91 6.31
CA LEU A 80 -5.59 -4.93 5.90
C LEU A 80 -4.28 -4.74 6.65
N SER A 81 -3.78 -5.81 7.25
CA SER A 81 -2.45 -5.94 7.84
C SER A 81 -1.70 -7.11 7.20
N ASP A 82 -0.44 -7.34 7.58
CA ASP A 82 0.38 -8.41 7.02
C ASP A 82 -0.20 -9.83 7.25
N SER A 83 -0.98 -10.04 8.30
CA SER A 83 -1.49 -11.35 8.72
C SER A 83 -3.02 -11.45 8.80
N ASP A 84 -3.72 -10.34 8.89
CA ASP A 84 -5.15 -10.31 9.15
C ASP A 84 -5.88 -9.22 8.35
N ILE A 85 -7.18 -9.46 8.12
CA ILE A 85 -8.11 -8.45 7.65
C ILE A 85 -9.21 -8.25 8.69
N ARG A 86 -9.38 -7.01 9.15
CA ARG A 86 -10.35 -6.64 10.17
C ARG A 86 -11.52 -5.90 9.58
N LEU A 87 -12.75 -6.42 9.79
CA LEU A 87 -13.99 -5.83 9.34
C LEU A 87 -14.73 -5.18 10.51
N ARG A 88 -15.21 -3.96 10.33
CA ARG A 88 -15.93 -3.21 11.36
C ARG A 88 -17.10 -2.41 10.76
N GLY A 89 -18.06 -2.09 11.60
CA GLY A 89 -19.17 -1.21 11.25
C GLY A 89 -20.47 -1.95 11.02
N PHE A 90 -21.35 -1.41 10.17
CA PHE A 90 -22.70 -1.91 9.99
C PHE A 90 -22.87 -2.63 8.65
N VAL A 91 -23.71 -3.65 8.66
CA VAL A 91 -24.17 -4.39 7.47
C VAL A 91 -25.69 -4.43 7.45
N PRO A 92 -26.35 -4.46 6.27
CA PRO A 92 -27.82 -4.41 6.18
C PRO A 92 -28.55 -5.55 6.87
N SER A 93 -27.97 -6.77 6.82
CA SER A 93 -28.54 -7.98 7.43
C SER A 93 -27.44 -9.01 7.70
N GLU A 94 -27.76 -10.08 8.44
CA GLU A 94 -26.84 -11.20 8.65
C GLU A 94 -26.56 -11.98 7.35
N GLU A 95 -27.48 -12.04 6.41
CA GLU A 95 -27.30 -12.60 5.10
C GLU A 95 -26.25 -11.82 4.30
N VAL A 96 -26.37 -10.49 4.29
CA VAL A 96 -25.39 -9.57 3.65
C VAL A 96 -24.04 -9.66 4.34
N ARG A 97 -24.00 -9.85 5.68
CA ARG A 97 -22.75 -10.09 6.40
C ARG A 97 -22.03 -11.36 5.89
N GLY A 98 -22.81 -12.46 5.70
CA GLY A 98 -22.27 -13.68 5.09
C GLY A 98 -21.71 -13.46 3.68
N THR A 99 -22.42 -12.67 2.86
CA THR A 99 -21.95 -12.28 1.51
C THR A 99 -20.64 -11.51 1.56
N VAL A 100 -20.52 -10.50 2.44
CA VAL A 100 -19.27 -9.74 2.62
C VAL A 100 -18.11 -10.63 3.07
N LEU A 101 -18.34 -11.55 4.01
CA LEU A 101 -17.32 -12.53 4.44
C LEU A 101 -16.87 -13.43 3.28
N GLY A 102 -17.80 -13.82 2.41
CA GLY A 102 -17.46 -14.56 1.17
C GLY A 102 -16.57 -13.75 0.23
N MET A 103 -16.89 -12.47 0.01
CA MET A 103 -16.08 -11.56 -0.79
C MET A 103 -14.67 -11.38 -0.21
N VAL A 104 -14.55 -11.22 1.12
CA VAL A 104 -13.26 -11.10 1.81
C VAL A 104 -12.42 -12.35 1.61
N LYS A 105 -12.99 -13.55 1.80
CA LYS A 105 -12.28 -14.81 1.59
C LYS A 105 -11.82 -15.01 0.15
N ALA A 106 -12.60 -14.50 -0.82
CA ALA A 106 -12.24 -14.59 -2.24
C ALA A 106 -11.06 -13.66 -2.60
N ASN A 107 -11.00 -12.44 -2.03
CA ASN A 107 -9.92 -11.48 -2.28
C ASN A 107 -8.68 -11.75 -1.41
N PHE A 108 -8.85 -12.33 -0.21
CA PHE A 108 -7.80 -12.54 0.79
C PHE A 108 -7.81 -13.97 1.35
N PRO A 109 -7.56 -15.01 0.51
CA PRO A 109 -7.75 -16.41 0.90
C PRO A 109 -6.80 -16.89 2.00
N ASN A 110 -5.66 -16.21 2.19
CA ASN A 110 -4.60 -16.63 3.11
C ASN A 110 -4.54 -15.83 4.42
N LEU A 111 -5.44 -14.85 4.59
CA LEU A 111 -5.45 -13.99 5.76
C LEU A 111 -6.47 -14.46 6.80
N GLU A 112 -6.18 -14.21 8.08
CA GLU A 112 -7.17 -14.35 9.15
C GLU A 112 -8.20 -13.22 9.05
N VAL A 113 -9.50 -13.58 9.20
CA VAL A 113 -10.59 -12.61 9.13
C VAL A 113 -11.11 -12.33 10.53
N GLU A 114 -10.87 -11.10 11.02
CA GLU A 114 -11.45 -10.60 12.26
C GLU A 114 -12.76 -9.86 11.96
N ASP A 115 -13.89 -10.52 12.17
CA ASP A 115 -15.21 -9.95 11.91
C ASP A 115 -15.81 -9.30 13.17
N ARG A 116 -15.95 -7.97 13.11
CA ARG A 116 -16.62 -7.12 14.12
C ARG A 116 -17.76 -6.32 13.51
N MET A 117 -18.36 -6.81 12.42
CA MET A 117 -19.53 -6.20 11.81
C MET A 117 -20.80 -6.46 12.64
N ARG A 118 -21.79 -5.59 12.52
CA ARG A 118 -23.10 -5.72 13.16
C ARG A 118 -24.21 -5.40 12.17
N ALA A 119 -25.26 -6.20 12.16
CA ALA A 119 -26.45 -5.88 11.38
C ALA A 119 -27.16 -4.64 11.96
N ALA A 120 -27.52 -3.69 11.09
CA ALA A 120 -28.28 -2.50 11.47
C ALA A 120 -29.10 -1.99 10.29
N ALA A 121 -30.27 -1.43 10.58
CA ALA A 121 -31.10 -0.72 9.60
C ALA A 121 -30.48 0.63 9.20
N GLY A 122 -30.96 1.21 8.09
CA GLY A 122 -30.53 2.53 7.61
C GLY A 122 -29.42 2.47 6.54
N ALA A 123 -29.15 1.28 6.01
CA ALA A 123 -28.27 1.10 4.86
C ALA A 123 -28.80 1.83 3.60
N PRO A 124 -27.93 2.29 2.68
CA PRO A 124 -28.31 2.61 1.31
C PRO A 124 -28.94 1.40 0.60
N ALA A 125 -29.35 1.57 -0.66
CA ALA A 125 -29.80 0.43 -1.47
C ALA A 125 -28.77 -0.70 -1.43
N VAL A 126 -29.18 -1.90 -1.03
CA VAL A 126 -28.29 -3.03 -0.70
C VAL A 126 -27.34 -3.35 -1.86
N ASP A 127 -27.87 -3.36 -3.10
CA ASP A 127 -27.06 -3.67 -4.30
C ASP A 127 -25.97 -2.62 -4.53
N GLN A 128 -26.27 -1.34 -4.36
CA GLN A 128 -25.30 -0.25 -4.47
C GLN A 128 -24.24 -0.33 -3.36
N TRP A 129 -24.68 -0.63 -2.14
CA TRP A 129 -23.79 -0.78 -1.00
C TRP A 129 -22.86 -1.99 -1.15
N LEU A 130 -23.38 -3.14 -1.59
CA LEU A 130 -22.58 -4.34 -1.89
C LEU A 130 -21.61 -4.09 -3.04
N GLY A 131 -22.03 -3.38 -4.09
CA GLY A 131 -21.16 -2.96 -5.17
C GLY A 131 -20.00 -2.08 -4.68
N ALA A 132 -20.28 -1.16 -3.76
CA ALA A 132 -19.26 -0.31 -3.14
C ALA A 132 -18.29 -1.10 -2.24
N VAL A 133 -18.80 -2.07 -1.45
CA VAL A 133 -17.97 -2.98 -0.64
C VAL A 133 -17.08 -3.84 -1.52
N SER A 134 -17.64 -4.46 -2.55
CA SER A 134 -16.90 -5.30 -3.50
C SER A 134 -15.77 -4.52 -4.17
N PHE A 135 -16.06 -3.31 -4.68
CA PHE A 135 -15.07 -2.44 -5.27
C PHE A 135 -13.99 -2.05 -4.24
N GLY A 136 -14.39 -1.65 -3.02
CA GLY A 136 -13.45 -1.32 -1.96
C GLY A 136 -12.50 -2.46 -1.60
N LEU A 137 -13.01 -3.69 -1.46
CA LEU A 137 -12.20 -4.88 -1.19
C LEU A 137 -11.25 -5.21 -2.34
N GLN A 138 -11.70 -5.04 -3.59
CA GLN A 138 -10.85 -5.21 -4.76
C GLN A 138 -9.71 -4.17 -4.78
N GLN A 139 -10.00 -2.90 -4.46
CA GLN A 139 -8.94 -1.90 -4.37
C GLN A 139 -8.00 -2.16 -3.19
N LEU A 140 -8.51 -2.67 -2.06
CA LEU A 140 -7.71 -3.02 -0.89
C LEU A 140 -6.72 -4.16 -1.17
N SER A 141 -7.03 -5.06 -2.12
CA SER A 141 -6.12 -6.16 -2.48
C SER A 141 -4.86 -5.72 -3.24
N HIS A 142 -4.82 -4.48 -3.76
CA HIS A 142 -3.62 -3.86 -4.33
C HIS A 142 -2.72 -3.19 -3.27
N LEU A 143 -3.12 -3.24 -1.99
CA LEU A 143 -2.35 -2.66 -0.91
C LEU A 143 -1.58 -3.74 -0.15
N LYS A 144 -0.35 -3.42 0.24
CA LYS A 144 0.41 -4.21 1.20
C LYS A 144 -0.20 -4.13 2.59
N HIS A 145 -0.59 -2.91 2.99
CA HIS A 145 -1.34 -2.62 4.20
C HIS A 145 -2.14 -1.34 4.01
N GLY A 146 -3.29 -1.26 4.66
CA GLY A 146 -4.14 -0.08 4.52
C GLY A 146 -5.56 -0.31 4.97
N SER A 147 -6.44 0.62 4.63
CA SER A 147 -7.85 0.51 4.96
C SER A 147 -8.76 1.10 3.88
N VAL A 148 -9.95 0.52 3.78
CA VAL A 148 -11.08 1.09 3.07
C VAL A 148 -12.18 1.41 4.06
N ARG A 149 -12.83 2.56 3.89
CA ARG A 149 -13.97 2.98 4.70
C ARG A 149 -15.09 3.48 3.80
N LEU A 150 -16.27 2.94 4.00
CA LEU A 150 -17.50 3.43 3.39
C LEU A 150 -18.28 4.28 4.39
N LEU A 151 -18.70 5.45 3.95
CA LEU A 151 -19.71 6.29 4.58
C LEU A 151 -20.91 6.34 3.64
N ASN A 152 -21.94 5.59 3.93
CA ASN A 152 -23.03 5.27 3.00
C ASN A 152 -22.48 4.57 1.75
N VAL A 153 -22.32 5.30 0.64
CA VAL A 153 -21.69 4.87 -0.62
C VAL A 153 -20.48 5.75 -1.01
N GLY A 154 -19.96 6.55 -0.07
CA GLY A 154 -18.72 7.30 -0.22
C GLY A 154 -17.55 6.47 0.24
N LEU A 155 -16.60 6.18 -0.64
CA LEU A 155 -15.39 5.39 -0.38
C LEU A 155 -14.20 6.29 -0.06
N ARG A 156 -13.55 6.04 1.07
CA ARG A 156 -12.20 6.50 1.38
C ARG A 156 -11.27 5.30 1.38
N ILE A 157 -10.11 5.45 0.75
CA ILE A 157 -9.04 4.45 0.76
C ILE A 157 -7.73 5.11 1.19
N GLU A 158 -6.96 4.41 2.03
CA GLU A 158 -5.66 4.85 2.51
C GLU A 158 -4.74 3.65 2.70
N GLY A 159 -3.43 3.85 2.54
CA GLY A 159 -2.45 2.79 2.73
C GLY A 159 -1.21 2.94 1.85
N GLU A 160 -0.51 1.82 1.68
CA GLU A 160 0.66 1.69 0.82
C GLU A 160 0.42 0.54 -0.17
N ALA A 161 0.63 0.80 -1.45
CA ALA A 161 0.52 -0.21 -2.50
C ALA A 161 1.57 -1.32 -2.32
N ASP A 162 1.29 -2.52 -2.79
CA ASP A 162 2.23 -3.63 -2.69
C ASP A 162 3.43 -3.42 -3.61
N ASP A 163 3.17 -2.97 -4.84
CA ASP A 163 4.20 -2.59 -5.80
C ASP A 163 3.79 -1.38 -6.68
N ALA A 164 4.63 -1.03 -7.66
CA ALA A 164 4.38 0.10 -8.56
C ALA A 164 3.23 -0.18 -9.55
N GLN A 165 3.05 -1.43 -9.96
CA GLN A 165 1.97 -1.84 -10.86
C GLN A 165 0.64 -1.77 -10.13
N ASP A 166 0.55 -2.32 -8.92
CA ASP A 166 -0.62 -2.25 -8.06
C ASP A 166 -1.04 -0.80 -7.77
N PHE A 167 -0.06 0.08 -7.49
CA PHE A 167 -0.34 1.50 -7.34
C PHE A 167 -0.97 2.11 -8.61
N ALA A 168 -0.41 1.80 -9.79
CA ALA A 168 -0.91 2.34 -11.06
C ALA A 168 -2.32 1.81 -11.39
N GLU A 169 -2.57 0.50 -11.18
CA GLU A 169 -3.87 -0.12 -11.40
C GLU A 169 -4.94 0.44 -10.45
N LEU A 170 -4.60 0.61 -9.17
CA LEU A 170 -5.48 1.22 -8.18
C LEU A 170 -5.83 2.67 -8.56
N GLN A 171 -4.85 3.51 -8.90
CA GLN A 171 -5.11 4.90 -9.31
C GLN A 171 -5.97 4.96 -10.57
N LYS A 172 -5.73 4.08 -11.55
CA LYS A 172 -6.55 3.96 -12.76
C LYS A 172 -8.00 3.57 -12.43
N SER A 173 -8.20 2.61 -11.53
CA SER A 173 -9.52 2.15 -11.10
C SER A 173 -10.29 3.25 -10.36
N LEU A 174 -9.63 3.97 -9.45
CA LEU A 174 -10.24 5.09 -8.70
C LEU A 174 -10.59 6.29 -9.58
N GLY A 175 -9.85 6.52 -10.66
CA GLY A 175 -10.11 7.58 -11.64
C GLY A 175 -11.00 7.16 -12.81
N GLY A 176 -11.39 5.89 -12.90
CA GLY A 176 -12.17 5.30 -13.97
C GLY A 176 -13.68 5.29 -13.71
N ALA A 177 -14.37 4.36 -14.38
CA ALA A 177 -15.80 4.13 -14.18
C ALA A 177 -16.04 3.45 -12.82
N LEU A 178 -16.78 4.11 -11.95
CA LEU A 178 -17.13 3.59 -10.64
C LEU A 178 -18.45 2.82 -10.67
N PRO A 179 -18.69 1.86 -9.75
CA PRO A 179 -19.98 1.24 -9.54
C PRO A 179 -21.09 2.27 -9.30
N THR A 180 -22.31 1.94 -9.72
CA THR A 180 -23.46 2.83 -9.61
C THR A 180 -23.66 3.34 -8.17
N GLY A 181 -23.72 4.65 -8.01
CA GLY A 181 -23.89 5.32 -6.72
C GLY A 181 -22.62 5.51 -5.90
N LEU A 182 -21.52 4.84 -6.23
CA LEU A 182 -20.25 5.00 -5.53
C LEU A 182 -19.60 6.35 -5.85
N SER A 183 -19.05 7.00 -4.82
CA SER A 183 -18.21 8.19 -4.96
C SER A 183 -16.91 8.02 -4.16
N ILE A 184 -15.81 8.54 -4.69
CA ILE A 184 -14.53 8.58 -3.97
C ILE A 184 -14.49 9.85 -3.14
N ILE A 185 -14.49 9.71 -1.81
CA ILE A 185 -14.46 10.83 -0.84
C ILE A 185 -13.05 11.04 -0.23
N GLY A 186 -12.11 10.15 -0.53
CA GLY A 186 -10.71 10.29 -0.13
C GLY A 186 -9.84 9.21 -0.74
N ASN A 187 -8.63 9.61 -1.19
CA ASN A 187 -7.61 8.73 -1.71
C ASN A 187 -6.26 9.17 -1.14
N ASP A 188 -5.82 8.46 -0.10
CA ASP A 188 -4.57 8.70 0.63
C ASP A 188 -3.61 7.50 0.47
N VAL A 189 -3.63 6.88 -0.72
CA VAL A 189 -2.74 5.77 -1.06
C VAL A 189 -1.38 6.27 -1.50
N ARG A 190 -0.33 5.68 -0.93
CA ARG A 190 1.06 5.95 -1.28
C ARG A 190 1.62 4.84 -2.16
N PRO A 191 2.55 5.16 -3.08
CA PRO A 191 3.29 4.15 -3.82
C PRO A 191 4.08 3.24 -2.86
N ALA A 192 4.37 2.02 -3.29
CA ALA A 192 5.21 1.06 -2.56
C ALA A 192 6.56 1.66 -2.15
N LYS A 193 7.02 1.31 -0.96
CA LYS A 193 8.36 1.70 -0.52
C LYS A 193 9.40 0.82 -1.18
N VAL A 194 10.40 1.45 -1.80
CA VAL A 194 11.55 0.75 -2.38
C VAL A 194 12.84 1.14 -1.66
N GLU A 195 13.71 0.14 -1.42
CA GLU A 195 14.99 0.31 -0.77
C GLU A 195 16.00 -0.69 -1.37
N PRO A 196 17.10 -0.21 -1.99
CA PRO A 196 17.47 1.21 -2.16
C PRO A 196 16.58 1.94 -3.17
N PHE A 197 16.40 3.26 -2.98
CA PHE A 197 15.73 4.13 -3.95
C PHE A 197 16.69 4.45 -5.08
N VAL A 198 16.38 3.97 -6.30
CA VAL A 198 17.31 4.02 -7.44
C VAL A 198 16.78 4.93 -8.53
N PHE A 199 17.64 5.79 -9.06
CA PHE A 199 17.40 6.59 -10.26
C PHE A 199 18.60 6.47 -11.21
N VAL A 200 18.34 6.29 -12.49
CA VAL A 200 19.37 6.19 -13.54
C VAL A 200 18.96 7.08 -14.71
N ALA A 201 19.91 7.86 -15.24
CA ALA A 201 19.75 8.50 -16.54
C ALA A 201 20.96 8.14 -17.42
N SER A 202 20.69 7.76 -18.66
CA SER A 202 21.71 7.39 -19.64
C SER A 202 21.57 8.24 -20.89
N LEU A 203 22.61 8.95 -21.24
CA LEU A 203 22.70 9.82 -22.41
C LEU A 203 23.51 9.13 -23.52
N SER A 204 22.90 8.96 -24.66
CA SER A 204 23.53 8.61 -25.92
C SER A 204 23.25 9.69 -26.99
N PRO A 205 23.87 9.69 -28.16
CA PRO A 205 23.65 10.71 -29.19
C PRO A 205 22.17 10.88 -29.58
N ASP A 206 21.38 9.79 -29.57
CA ASP A 206 20.02 9.78 -30.07
C ASP A 206 18.97 9.63 -28.96
N THR A 207 19.37 9.21 -27.76
CA THR A 207 18.40 8.86 -26.70
C THR A 207 18.88 9.30 -25.32
N LEU A 208 17.99 9.92 -24.57
CA LEU A 208 18.08 10.09 -23.14
C LEU A 208 17.08 9.14 -22.46
N ALA A 209 17.57 8.11 -21.82
CA ALA A 209 16.76 7.17 -21.06
C ALA A 209 16.75 7.53 -19.57
N LEU A 210 15.56 7.66 -18.99
CA LEU A 210 15.35 7.80 -17.56
C LEU A 210 14.69 6.53 -17.02
N ALA A 211 15.25 5.95 -15.96
CA ALA A 211 14.74 4.70 -15.37
C ALA A 211 14.86 4.71 -13.86
N GLY A 212 14.11 3.81 -13.20
CA GLY A 212 14.08 3.66 -11.75
C GLY A 212 12.94 4.44 -11.09
N SER A 213 13.14 4.86 -9.85
CA SER A 213 12.06 5.34 -9.00
C SER A 213 12.00 6.87 -8.91
N VAL A 214 10.76 7.38 -8.81
CA VAL A 214 10.47 8.81 -8.60
C VAL A 214 9.37 8.95 -7.54
N PRO A 215 9.44 9.96 -6.63
CA PRO A 215 8.56 9.99 -5.46
C PRO A 215 7.09 10.31 -5.75
N ASN A 216 6.79 11.00 -6.84
CA ASN A 216 5.43 11.37 -7.21
C ASN A 216 5.35 11.87 -8.67
N GLU A 217 4.13 11.91 -9.23
CA GLU A 217 3.89 12.38 -10.60
C GLU A 217 4.32 13.84 -10.86
N ARG A 218 4.25 14.71 -9.86
CA ARG A 218 4.73 16.09 -9.99
C ARG A 218 6.23 16.11 -10.30
N MET A 219 7.00 15.29 -9.57
CA MET A 219 8.44 15.20 -9.80
C MET A 219 8.76 14.50 -11.12
N ARG A 220 8.05 13.43 -11.48
CA ARG A 220 8.18 12.79 -12.79
C ARG A 220 7.95 13.78 -13.93
N LYS A 221 6.88 14.57 -13.85
CA LYS A 221 6.60 15.61 -14.83
C LYS A 221 7.73 16.66 -14.87
N ARG A 222 8.22 17.13 -13.72
CA ARG A 222 9.31 18.09 -13.61
C ARG A 222 10.59 17.57 -14.26
N LEU A 223 10.95 16.29 -14.04
CA LEU A 223 12.12 15.66 -14.66
C LEU A 223 11.98 15.58 -16.18
N ARG A 224 10.80 15.19 -16.68
CA ARG A 224 10.53 15.20 -18.13
C ARG A 224 10.67 16.58 -18.76
N ASP A 225 10.09 17.58 -18.13
CA ASP A 225 10.14 18.96 -18.62
C ASP A 225 11.57 19.51 -18.58
N LEU A 226 12.31 19.26 -17.49
CA LEU A 226 13.72 19.62 -17.38
C LEU A 226 14.59 18.88 -18.41
N SER A 227 14.36 17.61 -18.62
CA SER A 227 15.09 16.82 -19.63
C SER A 227 14.90 17.37 -21.02
N ARG A 228 13.67 17.73 -21.41
CA ARG A 228 13.41 18.36 -22.71
C ARG A 228 14.06 19.74 -22.86
N GLN A 229 14.21 20.47 -21.76
CA GLN A 229 14.87 21.78 -21.75
C GLN A 229 16.39 21.67 -21.85
N LEU A 230 16.99 20.66 -21.19
CA LEU A 230 18.45 20.49 -21.13
C LEU A 230 19.02 19.73 -22.33
N PHE A 231 18.23 18.86 -22.96
CA PHE A 231 18.67 17.95 -24.00
C PHE A 231 17.82 18.16 -25.28
N GLU A 232 18.31 18.97 -26.19
CA GLU A 232 17.56 19.38 -27.39
C GLU A 232 17.46 18.28 -28.47
N ARG A 233 18.44 17.39 -28.55
CA ARG A 233 18.57 16.41 -29.64
C ARG A 233 18.01 15.01 -29.31
N PRO A 234 18.38 14.38 -28.17
CA PRO A 234 18.01 13.00 -27.93
C PRO A 234 16.51 12.85 -27.67
N THR A 235 15.96 11.76 -28.15
CA THR A 235 14.59 11.34 -27.81
C THR A 235 14.55 10.90 -26.33
N LEU A 236 13.57 11.40 -25.58
CA LEU A 236 13.35 11.02 -24.19
C LEU A 236 12.63 9.68 -24.09
N ASP A 237 13.29 8.68 -23.48
CA ASP A 237 12.70 7.40 -23.07
C ASP A 237 12.47 7.42 -21.55
N ASP A 238 11.18 7.60 -21.15
CA ASP A 238 10.78 7.69 -19.73
C ASP A 238 10.24 6.36 -19.22
N ARG A 239 11.06 5.66 -18.44
CA ARG A 239 10.75 4.41 -17.73
C ARG A 239 10.77 4.60 -16.21
N LEU A 240 10.42 5.80 -15.74
CA LEU A 240 10.33 6.07 -14.31
C LEU A 240 9.05 5.47 -13.72
N GLU A 241 9.18 4.89 -12.54
CA GLU A 241 8.09 4.32 -11.77
C GLU A 241 7.87 5.10 -10.47
N LEU A 242 6.62 5.19 -10.03
CA LEU A 242 6.32 5.85 -8.76
C LEU A 242 6.65 4.93 -7.60
N ALA A 243 7.45 5.44 -6.65
CA ALA A 243 7.79 4.72 -5.44
C ALA A 243 7.96 5.67 -4.25
N SER A 244 7.73 5.20 -3.04
CA SER A 244 8.08 5.89 -1.81
C SER A 244 9.47 5.46 -1.32
N GLY A 245 10.08 6.23 -0.39
CA GLY A 245 11.40 5.91 0.15
C GLY A 245 12.54 6.79 -0.38
N ALA A 246 12.24 7.83 -1.18
CA ALA A 246 13.26 8.77 -1.62
C ALA A 246 13.99 9.42 -0.44
N PRO A 247 15.35 9.48 -0.47
CA PRO A 247 16.12 10.18 0.55
C PRO A 247 15.77 11.68 0.62
N LYS A 248 16.07 12.30 1.74
CA LYS A 248 15.93 13.76 1.87
C LYS A 248 16.80 14.46 0.80
N ASN A 249 16.28 15.55 0.23
CA ASN A 249 16.95 16.33 -0.83
C ASN A 249 17.24 15.54 -2.14
N TRP A 250 16.59 14.39 -2.34
CA TRP A 250 16.73 13.58 -3.55
C TRP A 250 16.41 14.39 -4.83
N ASN A 251 15.37 15.24 -4.76
CA ASN A 251 14.96 16.07 -5.90
C ASN A 251 16.09 17.01 -6.37
N ASP A 252 16.79 17.63 -5.42
CA ASP A 252 17.89 18.58 -5.72
C ASP A 252 19.09 17.82 -6.28
N ALA A 253 19.39 16.65 -5.72
CA ALA A 253 20.46 15.78 -6.20
C ALA A 253 20.24 15.35 -7.66
N VAL A 254 19.04 14.86 -8.00
CA VAL A 254 18.72 14.43 -9.37
C VAL A 254 18.76 15.61 -10.35
N ILE A 255 18.29 16.78 -9.97
CA ILE A 255 18.36 17.98 -10.81
C ILE A 255 19.83 18.38 -11.07
N ALA A 256 20.68 18.38 -10.03
CA ALA A 256 22.11 18.65 -10.18
C ALA A 256 22.79 17.63 -11.13
N LEU A 257 22.46 16.36 -10.98
CA LEU A 257 22.99 15.29 -11.82
C LEU A 257 22.54 15.39 -13.28
N LEU A 258 21.28 15.71 -13.56
CA LEU A 258 20.79 15.91 -14.93
C LEU A 258 21.45 17.11 -15.60
N LYS A 259 21.69 18.22 -14.87
CA LYS A 259 22.47 19.37 -15.35
C LYS A 259 23.91 18.99 -15.66
N ALA A 260 24.56 18.17 -14.82
CA ALA A 260 25.89 17.67 -15.07
C ALA A 260 25.93 16.76 -16.33
N LEU A 261 24.95 15.83 -16.46
CA LEU A 261 24.85 14.93 -17.60
C LEU A 261 24.63 15.68 -18.92
N SER A 262 23.87 16.80 -18.91
CA SER A 262 23.59 17.57 -20.13
C SER A 262 24.84 18.26 -20.72
N ARG A 263 25.94 18.35 -19.97
CA ARG A 263 27.23 18.90 -20.42
C ARG A 263 28.16 17.84 -20.98
N LEU A 264 27.77 16.55 -20.89
CA LEU A 264 28.51 15.42 -21.48
C LEU A 264 28.01 15.16 -22.92
N GLU A 265 28.86 14.63 -23.78
CA GLU A 265 28.46 14.14 -25.10
C GLU A 265 27.73 12.80 -25.01
N SER A 266 28.14 11.97 -24.07
CA SER A 266 27.51 10.71 -23.71
C SER A 266 27.87 10.36 -22.27
N GLY A 267 26.99 9.64 -21.58
CA GLY A 267 27.29 9.26 -20.20
C GLY A 267 26.10 8.66 -19.48
N LYS A 268 26.34 8.33 -18.22
CA LYS A 268 25.35 7.75 -17.32
C LYS A 268 25.51 8.35 -15.94
N ILE A 269 24.39 8.66 -15.34
CA ILE A 269 24.31 8.97 -13.91
C ILE A 269 23.50 7.88 -13.22
N SER A 270 23.87 7.55 -11.99
CA SER A 270 23.04 6.73 -11.11
C SER A 270 23.03 7.31 -9.70
N LEU A 271 21.88 7.22 -9.08
CA LEU A 271 21.65 7.55 -7.68
C LEU A 271 21.03 6.33 -7.01
N THR A 272 21.72 5.71 -6.07
CA THR A 272 21.29 4.52 -5.34
C THR A 272 21.35 4.84 -3.86
N GLY A 273 20.19 5.08 -3.24
CA GLY A 273 20.14 5.63 -1.90
C GLY A 273 20.86 6.97 -1.82
N LEU A 274 21.98 7.04 -1.11
CA LEU A 274 22.84 8.23 -1.00
C LEU A 274 24.08 8.18 -1.89
N ALA A 275 24.36 7.05 -2.52
CA ALA A 275 25.50 6.89 -3.42
C ALA A 275 25.17 7.44 -4.81
N VAL A 276 26.04 8.31 -5.31
CA VAL A 276 25.96 8.94 -6.62
C VAL A 276 27.10 8.46 -7.50
N SER A 277 26.82 8.13 -8.75
CA SER A 277 27.83 7.87 -9.76
C SER A 277 27.54 8.71 -11.00
N ILE A 278 28.57 9.34 -11.55
CA ILE A 278 28.54 9.97 -12.87
C ILE A 278 29.72 9.46 -13.68
N GLU A 279 29.45 8.96 -14.88
CA GLU A 279 30.47 8.51 -15.84
C GLU A 279 30.10 8.98 -17.23
N GLY A 280 31.10 9.34 -18.02
CA GLY A 280 30.84 9.79 -19.39
C GLY A 280 32.03 10.47 -20.04
N VAL A 281 31.75 11.05 -21.22
CA VAL A 281 32.72 11.75 -22.07
C VAL A 281 32.33 13.21 -22.17
N ALA A 282 33.19 14.09 -21.68
CA ALA A 282 33.07 15.53 -21.85
C ALA A 282 33.67 15.98 -23.20
N PRO A 283 33.22 17.10 -23.78
CA PRO A 283 33.80 17.65 -25.02
C PRO A 283 35.30 17.96 -24.92
N ASP A 284 35.72 18.47 -23.76
CA ASP A 284 37.10 18.86 -23.49
C ASP A 284 37.43 18.77 -21.98
N LYS A 285 38.73 18.94 -21.64
CA LYS A 285 39.26 18.85 -20.28
C LYS A 285 38.71 19.94 -19.35
N GLY A 286 38.48 21.18 -19.86
CA GLY A 286 37.93 22.28 -19.09
C GLY A 286 36.51 22.01 -18.66
N THR A 287 35.66 21.56 -19.60
CA THR A 287 34.30 21.15 -19.33
C THR A 287 34.23 20.01 -18.31
N ALA A 288 35.13 19.00 -18.38
CA ALA A 288 35.17 17.92 -17.40
C ALA A 288 35.47 18.44 -15.98
N ALA A 289 36.43 19.36 -15.84
CA ALA A 289 36.79 19.96 -14.55
C ALA A 289 35.65 20.83 -13.98
N ASP A 290 34.99 21.60 -14.84
CA ASP A 290 33.83 22.43 -14.46
C ASP A 290 32.65 21.59 -13.98
N ILE A 291 32.34 20.47 -14.67
CA ILE A 291 31.27 19.52 -14.24
C ILE A 291 31.56 19.02 -12.84
N SER A 292 32.80 18.56 -12.59
CA SER A 292 33.20 18.06 -11.27
C SER A 292 33.13 19.12 -10.17
N SER A 293 33.53 20.37 -10.48
CA SER A 293 33.44 21.48 -9.52
C SER A 293 32.00 21.86 -9.20
N GLN A 294 31.17 22.00 -10.24
CA GLN A 294 29.76 22.38 -10.09
C GLN A 294 28.95 21.27 -9.39
N LEU A 295 29.21 20.01 -9.71
CA LEU A 295 28.53 18.90 -9.06
C LEU A 295 28.81 18.87 -7.55
N ARG A 296 30.06 19.12 -7.13
CA ARG A 296 30.41 19.23 -5.70
C ARG A 296 29.76 20.40 -5.00
N HIS A 297 29.47 21.47 -5.71
CA HIS A 297 28.77 22.64 -5.16
C HIS A 297 27.26 22.43 -5.06
N ASP A 298 26.65 21.87 -6.10
CA ASP A 298 25.18 21.76 -6.23
C ASP A 298 24.61 20.49 -5.58
N LEU A 299 25.44 19.46 -5.38
CA LEU A 299 25.00 18.21 -4.77
C LEU A 299 24.85 18.38 -3.25
N PRO A 300 23.69 18.07 -2.65
CA PRO A 300 23.55 18.16 -1.20
C PRO A 300 24.57 17.25 -0.48
N SER A 301 25.17 17.75 0.61
CA SER A 301 26.32 17.16 1.29
C SER A 301 26.15 15.74 1.81
N MET A 302 24.91 15.27 1.92
CA MET A 302 24.60 13.89 2.31
C MET A 302 24.85 12.85 1.22
N PHE A 303 24.99 13.28 -0.04
CA PHE A 303 25.27 12.39 -1.17
C PHE A 303 26.76 12.29 -1.43
N SER A 304 27.22 11.08 -1.75
CA SER A 304 28.64 10.78 -1.97
C SER A 304 28.90 10.51 -3.46
N PRO A 305 29.49 11.49 -4.20
CA PRO A 305 29.73 11.32 -5.62
C PRO A 305 30.97 10.48 -5.93
N SER A 306 30.83 9.58 -6.91
CA SER A 306 31.92 8.89 -7.60
C SER A 306 31.92 9.37 -9.05
N GLU A 307 33.03 9.93 -9.50
CA GLU A 307 33.14 10.56 -10.80
C GLU A 307 34.13 9.81 -11.70
N LYS A 308 33.72 9.49 -12.95
CA LYS A 308 34.55 8.90 -14.01
C LYS A 308 34.28 9.66 -15.30
N ILE A 309 34.76 10.89 -15.38
CA ILE A 309 34.58 11.73 -16.55
C ILE A 309 35.88 11.74 -17.35
N SER A 310 35.84 11.23 -18.58
CA SER A 310 36.87 11.34 -19.58
C SER A 310 36.56 12.50 -20.52
N TRP A 311 37.52 12.89 -21.36
CA TRP A 311 37.35 13.92 -22.37
C TRP A 311 38.02 13.52 -23.67
N LYS A 312 37.58 14.12 -24.79
CA LYS A 312 38.24 13.98 -26.06
C LYS A 312 39.49 14.84 -26.07
N GLU A 313 40.65 14.26 -26.38
CA GLU A 313 41.86 15.02 -26.69
C GLU A 313 41.63 15.72 -28.03
N ALA A 314 41.91 17.02 -28.09
CA ALA A 314 41.90 17.74 -29.34
C ALA A 314 42.94 17.11 -30.26
N ASN A 315 42.57 16.48 -31.37
CA ASN A 315 43.49 16.09 -32.41
C ASN A 315 44.07 17.36 -32.98
N LEU A 316 45.28 17.73 -32.53
CA LEU A 316 46.10 18.72 -33.19
C LEU A 316 46.51 18.12 -34.52
N ILE A 317 45.75 18.44 -35.59
CA ILE A 317 46.19 18.19 -36.98
C ILE A 317 47.36 19.15 -37.23
N HIS A 318 48.55 18.60 -37.25
CA HIS A 318 49.74 19.28 -37.70
C HIS A 318 49.81 19.31 -39.23
#